data_8d77ded88872a2352f4f4689ddd76e05
#
_entry.id   8d77ded88872a2352f4f4689ddd76e05
#
_cell.length_a   1.000
_cell.length_b   1.000
_cell.length_c   1.000
_cell.angle_alpha   90.00
_cell.angle_beta   90.00
_cell.angle_gamma   90.00
#
_symmetry.space_group_name_H-M   'P 1'
#
loop_
_entity.id
_entity.type
_entity.pdbx_description
1 polymer ?
#
loop_
_entity_poly.entity_id
_entity_poly.type
_entity_poly.pdbx_seq_one_letter_code
_entity_poly.pdbx_strand_id
1 'polypeptide(L)'
;MDIADLLNNNNEDEQRILNVISTLDKSDLSVGNSIYVASKYALARWVRRHSASYAANGVRINAVAPGNVNTAMTATLATNARMALNALPIPTKYGLETLMDPEEIASVIVFLASDEARGVNGNIMFVDGGTDALLNTEKVY
;
A
#
# COMPACT_ATOMS: atom_id res chain seq x y z
N MET A 1 15.71 11.49 9.06
CA MET A 1 14.61 10.66 9.58
C MET A 1 13.55 10.63 8.51
N ASP A 2 13.18 9.44 8.05
CA ASP A 2 12.20 9.25 7.00
C ASP A 2 10.79 9.64 7.51
N ILE A 3 9.92 10.20 6.63
CA ILE A 3 8.53 10.54 6.96
C ILE A 3 7.79 9.30 7.48
N ALA A 4 8.05 8.12 6.91
CA ALA A 4 7.46 6.87 7.39
C ALA A 4 7.89 6.52 8.83
N ASP A 5 9.11 6.87 9.24
CA ASP A 5 9.56 6.67 10.61
C ASP A 5 8.89 7.65 11.58
N LEU A 6 8.63 8.88 11.15
CA LEU A 6 7.87 9.85 11.94
C LEU A 6 6.42 9.38 12.18
N LEU A 7 5.78 8.85 11.14
CA LEU A 7 4.41 8.32 11.23
C LEU A 7 4.29 7.07 12.11
N ASN A 8 5.40 6.37 12.37
CA ASN A 8 5.43 5.14 13.16
C ASN A 8 6.02 5.29 14.57
N ASN A 9 6.44 6.48 14.97
CA ASN A 9 6.91 6.70 16.34
C ASN A 9 5.72 6.70 17.30
N ASN A 10 5.89 6.04 18.47
CA ASN A 10 4.85 5.91 19.51
C ASN A 10 4.39 7.26 20.11
N ASN A 11 5.10 8.34 19.84
CA ASN A 11 4.64 9.70 20.06
C ASN A 11 4.27 10.27 18.69
N GLU A 12 3.06 9.98 18.23
CA GLU A 12 2.45 10.64 17.08
C GLU A 12 2.36 12.14 17.36
N ASP A 13 3.49 12.82 17.28
CA ASP A 13 3.55 14.27 17.38
C ASP A 13 3.10 14.84 16.03
N GLU A 14 1.79 15.04 15.93
CA GLU A 14 1.16 15.63 14.74
C GLU A 14 1.86 16.92 14.34
N GLN A 15 2.25 17.75 15.33
CA GLN A 15 2.94 19.01 15.07
C GLN A 15 4.31 18.79 14.42
N ARG A 16 5.02 17.76 14.83
CA ARG A 16 6.32 17.41 14.24
C ARG A 16 6.17 16.91 12.80
N ILE A 17 5.16 16.10 12.53
CA ILE A 17 4.83 15.63 11.17
C ILE A 17 4.46 16.83 10.29
N LEU A 18 3.58 17.71 10.77
CA LEU A 18 3.17 18.92 10.07
C LEU A 18 4.36 19.86 9.81
N ASN A 19 5.27 20.01 10.75
CA ASN A 19 6.48 20.82 10.57
C ASN A 19 7.36 20.26 9.45
N VAL A 20 7.59 18.94 9.40
CA VAL A 20 8.36 18.33 8.32
C VAL A 20 7.66 18.51 6.98
N ILE A 21 6.35 18.27 6.90
CA ILE A 21 5.56 18.46 5.68
C ILE A 21 5.58 19.93 5.24
N SER A 22 5.56 20.88 6.18
CA SER A 22 5.59 22.30 5.87
C SER A 22 6.90 22.79 5.25
N THR A 23 8.00 22.07 5.47
CA THR A 23 9.31 22.37 4.85
C THR A 23 9.42 21.89 3.41
N LEU A 24 8.48 21.06 2.96
CA LEU A 24 8.47 20.53 1.60
C LEU A 24 7.84 21.56 0.63
N ASP A 25 8.37 21.63 -0.58
CA ASP A 25 7.80 22.50 -1.61
C ASP A 25 6.44 21.95 -2.07
N LYS A 26 5.38 22.61 -1.63
CA LYS A 26 3.99 22.20 -1.93
C LYS A 26 3.58 22.38 -3.40
N SER A 27 4.36 23.11 -4.18
CA SER A 27 4.15 23.26 -5.62
C SER A 27 4.62 22.04 -6.42
N ASP A 28 5.44 21.19 -5.82
CA ASP A 28 5.95 19.99 -6.45
C ASP A 28 4.98 18.81 -6.22
N LEU A 29 4.36 18.33 -7.29
CA LEU A 29 3.50 17.15 -7.29
C LEU A 29 4.22 15.89 -6.75
N SER A 30 5.56 15.86 -6.82
CA SER A 30 6.38 14.78 -6.29
C SER A 30 6.28 14.69 -4.76
N VAL A 31 6.09 15.81 -4.08
CA VAL A 31 5.94 15.88 -2.62
C VAL A 31 4.66 15.18 -2.16
N GLY A 32 3.54 15.47 -2.82
CA GLY A 32 2.26 14.79 -2.52
C GLY A 32 2.37 13.28 -2.68
N ASN A 33 2.99 12.82 -3.75
CA ASN A 33 3.24 11.41 -3.99
C ASN A 33 4.17 10.81 -2.92
N SER A 34 5.22 11.51 -2.52
CA SER A 34 6.15 11.05 -1.49
C SER A 34 5.47 10.88 -0.13
N ILE A 35 4.60 11.82 0.25
CA ILE A 35 3.82 11.73 1.49
C ILE A 35 2.85 10.54 1.42
N TYR A 36 2.16 10.37 0.29
CA TYR A 36 1.27 9.24 0.08
C TYR A 36 2.00 7.91 0.22
N VAL A 37 3.10 7.73 -0.50
CA VAL A 37 3.93 6.51 -0.43
C VAL A 37 4.43 6.26 0.99
N ALA A 38 4.96 7.30 1.67
CA ALA A 38 5.43 7.19 3.04
C ALA A 38 4.32 6.76 4.00
N SER A 39 3.09 7.28 3.84
CA SER A 39 1.95 6.90 4.68
C SER A 39 1.56 5.43 4.49
N LYS A 40 1.56 4.93 3.26
CA LYS A 40 1.27 3.51 2.96
C LYS A 40 2.37 2.59 3.47
N TYR A 41 3.62 3.00 3.33
CA TYR A 41 4.75 2.26 3.87
C TYR A 41 4.74 2.21 5.41
N ALA A 42 4.39 3.33 6.05
CA ALA A 42 4.23 3.39 7.50
C ALA A 42 3.15 2.42 7.98
N LEU A 43 1.99 2.35 7.30
CA LEU A 43 0.92 1.41 7.61
C LEU A 43 1.39 -0.06 7.49
N ALA A 44 2.11 -0.40 6.43
CA ALA A 44 2.66 -1.73 6.25
C ALA A 44 3.64 -2.11 7.39
N ARG A 45 4.54 -1.19 7.75
CA ARG A 45 5.46 -1.39 8.88
C ARG A 45 4.72 -1.51 10.21
N TRP A 46 3.66 -0.73 10.42
CA TRP A 46 2.84 -0.80 11.61
C TRP A 46 2.20 -2.19 11.77
N VAL A 47 1.61 -2.74 10.70
CA VAL A 47 1.06 -4.11 10.70
C VAL A 47 2.11 -5.12 11.13
N ARG A 48 3.31 -5.07 10.56
CA ARG A 48 4.39 -6.00 10.93
C ARG A 48 4.83 -5.86 12.38
N ARG A 49 5.00 -4.65 12.87
CA ARG A 49 5.44 -4.37 14.25
C ARG A 49 4.43 -4.83 15.30
N HIS A 50 3.13 -4.73 14.99
CA HIS A 50 2.08 -5.00 15.96
C HIS A 50 1.49 -6.41 15.84
N SER A 51 1.83 -7.17 14.81
CA SER A 51 1.25 -8.49 14.57
C SER A 51 1.39 -9.46 15.75
N ALA A 52 2.54 -9.47 16.42
CA ALA A 52 2.76 -10.34 17.57
C ALA A 52 1.92 -9.95 18.79
N SER A 53 1.81 -8.65 19.08
CA SER A 53 1.01 -8.17 20.23
C SER A 53 -0.48 -8.38 20.02
N TYR A 54 -0.98 -8.23 18.78
CA TYR A 54 -2.37 -8.54 18.44
C TYR A 54 -2.64 -10.04 18.52
N ALA A 55 -1.71 -10.86 18.02
CA ALA A 55 -1.84 -12.33 18.09
C ALA A 55 -1.90 -12.84 19.54
N ALA A 56 -1.18 -12.20 20.48
CA ALA A 56 -1.26 -12.53 21.90
C ALA A 56 -2.67 -12.30 22.48
N ASN A 57 -3.50 -11.51 21.83
CA ASN A 57 -4.90 -11.27 22.18
C ASN A 57 -5.89 -12.01 21.25
N GLY A 58 -5.42 -12.98 20.47
CA GLY A 58 -6.25 -13.80 19.58
C GLY A 58 -6.68 -13.07 18.29
N VAL A 59 -6.04 -11.95 17.95
CA VAL A 59 -6.37 -11.14 16.75
C VAL A 59 -5.23 -11.22 15.74
N ARG A 60 -5.55 -11.57 14.51
CA ARG A 60 -4.61 -11.50 13.38
C ARG A 60 -4.74 -10.14 12.70
N ILE A 61 -3.61 -9.57 12.32
CA ILE A 61 -3.57 -8.37 11.49
C ILE A 61 -2.71 -8.61 10.26
N ASN A 62 -3.25 -8.30 9.11
CA ASN A 62 -2.58 -8.37 7.82
C ASN A 62 -2.90 -7.11 7.00
N ALA A 63 -2.15 -6.87 5.96
CA ALA A 63 -2.47 -5.83 4.99
C ALA A 63 -2.48 -6.39 3.58
N VAL A 64 -3.30 -5.79 2.72
CA VAL A 64 -3.29 -6.02 1.29
C VAL A 64 -2.65 -4.80 0.63
N ALA A 65 -1.72 -5.05 -0.28
CA ALA A 65 -1.10 -4.04 -1.13
C ALA A 65 -1.65 -4.22 -2.56
N PRO A 66 -2.71 -3.50 -2.92
CA PRO A 66 -3.32 -3.61 -4.24
C PRO A 66 -2.46 -2.92 -5.29
N GLY A 67 -2.51 -3.46 -6.51
CA GLY A 67 -2.03 -2.76 -7.70
C GLY A 67 -2.97 -1.63 -8.14
N ASN A 68 -2.93 -1.31 -9.41
CA ASN A 68 -3.85 -0.34 -10.01
C ASN A 68 -5.26 -0.92 -10.12
N VAL A 69 -6.19 -0.37 -9.36
CA VAL A 69 -7.58 -0.87 -9.28
C VAL A 69 -8.54 0.13 -9.92
N ASN A 70 -9.51 -0.38 -10.66
CA ASN A 70 -10.58 0.41 -11.28
C ASN A 70 -11.56 0.89 -10.19
N THR A 71 -11.41 2.12 -9.76
CA THR A 71 -12.21 2.75 -8.70
C THR A 71 -12.60 4.17 -9.09
N ALA A 72 -13.52 4.77 -8.34
CA ALA A 72 -13.86 6.18 -8.51
C ALA A 72 -12.63 7.09 -8.36
N MET A 73 -11.66 6.73 -7.50
CA MET A 73 -10.42 7.49 -7.35
C MET A 73 -9.60 7.49 -8.64
N THR A 74 -9.42 6.32 -9.27
CA THR A 74 -8.65 6.21 -10.52
C THR A 74 -9.38 6.84 -11.70
N ALA A 75 -10.71 6.84 -11.70
CA ALA A 75 -11.53 7.47 -12.72
C ALA A 75 -11.43 9.00 -12.72
N THR A 76 -11.15 9.61 -11.57
CA THR A 76 -11.03 11.07 -11.42
C THR A 76 -9.62 11.61 -11.65
N LEU A 77 -8.64 10.73 -11.87
CA LEU A 77 -7.26 11.15 -12.12
C LEU A 77 -7.15 11.96 -13.41
N ALA A 78 -6.31 13.01 -13.37
CA ALA A 78 -5.94 13.77 -14.55
C ALA A 78 -5.32 12.83 -15.61
N THR A 79 -5.47 13.20 -16.89
CA THR A 79 -5.06 12.36 -18.03
C THR A 79 -3.61 11.90 -17.94
N ASN A 80 -2.69 12.76 -17.55
CA ASN A 80 -1.27 12.44 -17.40
C ASN A 80 -1.01 11.45 -16.24
N ALA A 81 -1.69 11.59 -15.10
CA ALA A 81 -1.60 10.64 -13.99
C ALA A 81 -2.20 9.28 -14.36
N ARG A 82 -3.30 9.28 -15.10
CA ARG A 82 -3.92 8.07 -15.63
C ARG A 82 -3.03 7.36 -16.65
N MET A 83 -2.34 8.11 -17.51
CA MET A 83 -1.34 7.53 -18.42
C MET A 83 -0.17 6.90 -17.68
N ALA A 84 0.29 7.53 -16.59
CA ALA A 84 1.38 6.97 -15.76
C ALA A 84 0.95 5.67 -15.06
N LEU A 85 -0.30 5.59 -14.57
CA LEU A 85 -0.84 4.33 -14.02
C LEU A 85 -0.94 3.25 -15.08
N ASN A 86 -1.44 3.59 -16.27
CA ASN A 86 -1.57 2.65 -17.38
C ASN A 86 -0.20 2.18 -17.93
N ALA A 87 0.88 2.88 -17.60
CA ALA A 87 2.23 2.49 -17.97
C ALA A 87 2.81 1.40 -17.03
N LEU A 88 2.20 1.17 -15.85
CA LEU A 88 2.60 0.09 -14.97
C LEU A 88 1.97 -1.22 -15.45
N PRO A 89 2.77 -2.20 -15.84
CA PRO A 89 2.25 -3.46 -16.34
C PRO A 89 1.55 -4.24 -15.21
N ILE A 90 0.46 -4.89 -15.56
CA ILE A 90 -0.19 -5.90 -14.71
C ILE A 90 -0.04 -7.24 -15.41
N PRO A 91 0.97 -8.06 -15.06
CA PRO A 91 1.30 -9.27 -15.80
C PRO A 91 0.12 -10.23 -16.00
N THR A 92 -0.77 -10.36 -15.04
CA THR A 92 -1.94 -11.25 -15.14
C THR A 92 -3.02 -10.72 -16.09
N LYS A 93 -2.99 -9.46 -16.50
CA LYS A 93 -3.96 -8.87 -17.44
C LYS A 93 -3.48 -8.87 -18.89
N TYR A 94 -2.26 -9.31 -19.17
CA TYR A 94 -1.67 -9.50 -20.50
C TYR A 94 -1.88 -8.33 -21.48
N GLY A 95 -1.87 -7.11 -20.98
CA GLY A 95 -1.93 -5.89 -21.77
C GLY A 95 -3.32 -5.53 -22.33
N LEU A 96 -4.35 -6.29 -22.02
CA LEU A 96 -5.73 -6.00 -22.46
C LEU A 96 -6.45 -5.05 -21.49
N GLU A 97 -6.12 -5.13 -20.22
CA GLU A 97 -6.67 -4.27 -19.17
C GLU A 97 -5.52 -3.71 -18.34
N THR A 98 -5.60 -2.43 -18.05
CA THR A 98 -4.58 -1.71 -17.32
C THR A 98 -4.91 -1.54 -15.85
N LEU A 99 -6.09 -2.00 -15.43
CA LEU A 99 -6.59 -1.91 -14.06
C LEU A 99 -7.16 -3.26 -13.63
N MET A 100 -7.00 -3.54 -12.34
CA MET A 100 -7.63 -4.69 -11.70
C MET A 100 -9.07 -4.36 -11.31
N ASP A 101 -9.90 -5.38 -11.18
CA ASP A 101 -11.25 -5.21 -10.65
C ASP A 101 -11.22 -5.17 -9.11
N PRO A 102 -12.07 -4.35 -8.46
CA PRO A 102 -12.14 -4.30 -6.99
C PRO A 102 -12.41 -5.67 -6.36
N GLU A 103 -13.14 -6.55 -7.04
CA GLU A 103 -13.49 -7.90 -6.60
C GLU A 103 -12.26 -8.81 -6.47
N GLU A 104 -11.23 -8.58 -7.27
CA GLU A 104 -9.96 -9.31 -7.16
C GLU A 104 -9.27 -9.00 -5.83
N ILE A 105 -9.34 -7.75 -5.39
CA ILE A 105 -8.80 -7.33 -4.10
C ILE A 105 -9.67 -7.83 -2.95
N ALA A 106 -11.00 -7.68 -3.10
CA ALA A 106 -11.97 -8.08 -2.09
C ALA A 106 -11.89 -9.56 -1.75
N SER A 107 -11.71 -10.43 -2.74
CA SER A 107 -11.59 -11.88 -2.54
C SER A 107 -10.39 -12.25 -1.65
N VAL A 108 -9.26 -11.57 -1.81
CA VAL A 108 -8.07 -11.77 -0.97
C VAL A 108 -8.30 -11.25 0.46
N ILE A 109 -8.99 -10.12 0.61
CA ILE A 109 -9.36 -9.59 1.94
C ILE A 109 -10.25 -10.59 2.68
N VAL A 110 -11.26 -11.14 2.01
CA VAL A 110 -12.16 -12.16 2.58
C VAL A 110 -11.38 -13.39 2.98
N PHE A 111 -10.48 -13.89 2.14
CA PHE A 111 -9.60 -15.00 2.48
C PHE A 111 -8.76 -14.70 3.74
N LEU A 112 -8.10 -13.56 3.80
CA LEU A 112 -7.28 -13.18 4.95
C LEU A 112 -8.09 -13.03 6.25
N ALA A 113 -9.38 -12.70 6.15
CA ALA A 113 -10.29 -12.59 7.29
C ALA A 113 -10.87 -13.92 7.74
N SER A 114 -10.78 -14.97 6.91
CA SER A 114 -11.39 -16.27 7.15
C SER A 114 -10.52 -17.21 8.00
N ASP A 115 -11.09 -18.32 8.42
CA ASP A 115 -10.38 -19.39 9.17
C ASP A 115 -9.34 -20.13 8.32
N GLU A 116 -9.51 -20.15 7.00
CA GLU A 116 -8.53 -20.73 6.07
C GLU A 116 -7.19 -20.02 6.14
N ALA A 117 -7.20 -18.74 6.50
CA ALA A 117 -5.99 -17.94 6.69
C ALA A 117 -5.51 -17.87 8.15
N ARG A 118 -5.94 -18.81 9.03
CA ARG A 118 -5.59 -18.78 10.47
C ARG A 118 -4.10 -18.78 10.77
N GLY A 119 -3.28 -19.28 9.85
CA GLY A 119 -1.81 -19.27 9.96
C GLY A 119 -1.14 -18.00 9.40
N VAL A 120 -1.91 -17.06 8.83
CA VAL A 120 -1.38 -15.86 8.20
C VAL A 120 -1.55 -14.67 9.15
N ASN A 121 -0.41 -14.12 9.62
CA ASN A 121 -0.40 -12.96 10.51
C ASN A 121 0.81 -12.07 10.23
N GLY A 122 0.63 -10.77 10.26
CA GLY A 122 1.68 -9.79 9.99
C GLY A 122 2.13 -9.74 8.53
N ASN A 123 1.36 -10.30 7.61
CA ASN A 123 1.70 -10.35 6.20
C ASN A 123 1.27 -9.05 5.47
N ILE A 124 2.08 -8.64 4.52
CA ILE A 124 1.70 -7.63 3.52
C ILE A 124 1.57 -8.37 2.20
N MET A 125 0.35 -8.65 1.80
CA MET A 125 0.06 -9.44 0.61
C MET A 125 -0.14 -8.54 -0.60
N PHE A 126 0.73 -8.66 -1.58
CA PHE A 126 0.57 -7.97 -2.86
C PHE A 126 -0.56 -8.62 -3.66
N VAL A 127 -1.50 -7.80 -4.09
CA VAL A 127 -2.60 -8.17 -4.99
C VAL A 127 -2.58 -7.17 -6.15
N ASP A 128 -1.59 -7.34 -7.00
CA ASP A 128 -1.19 -6.38 -8.03
C ASP A 128 -1.00 -7.04 -9.41
N GLY A 129 -1.43 -8.29 -9.53
CA GLY A 129 -1.27 -9.07 -10.76
C GLY A 129 0.17 -9.36 -11.13
N GLY A 130 1.12 -9.22 -10.19
CA GLY A 130 2.53 -9.49 -10.40
C GLY A 130 3.37 -8.27 -10.74
N THR A 131 2.82 -7.07 -10.60
CA THR A 131 3.55 -5.81 -10.88
C THR A 131 4.78 -5.67 -9.99
N ASP A 132 4.65 -5.89 -8.66
CA ASP A 132 5.79 -5.81 -7.73
C ASP A 132 6.87 -6.85 -8.07
N ALA A 133 6.46 -8.09 -8.34
CA ALA A 133 7.39 -9.15 -8.72
C ALA A 133 8.16 -8.82 -10.01
N LEU A 134 7.51 -8.17 -10.97
CA LEU A 134 8.16 -7.74 -12.21
C LEU A 134 9.15 -6.60 -11.97
N LEU A 135 8.81 -5.64 -11.11
CA LEU A 135 9.65 -4.48 -10.83
C LEU A 135 10.78 -4.76 -9.83
N ASN A 136 10.62 -5.77 -9.00
CA ASN A 136 11.52 -6.11 -7.90
C ASN A 136 11.93 -7.59 -7.93
N THR A 137 12.32 -8.08 -9.10
CA THR A 137 12.61 -9.51 -9.36
C THR A 137 13.62 -10.15 -8.41
N GLU A 138 14.56 -9.37 -7.89
CA GLU A 138 15.61 -9.86 -6.99
C GLU A 138 15.25 -9.70 -5.49
N LYS A 139 14.11 -9.10 -5.18
CA LYS A 139 13.68 -8.97 -3.79
C LYS A 139 12.95 -10.23 -3.34
N VAL A 140 13.70 -11.09 -2.65
CA VAL A 140 13.16 -12.18 -1.83
C VAL A 140 13.29 -11.74 -0.38
N TYR A 141 12.21 -11.80 0.40
CA TYR A 141 12.19 -11.34 1.81
C TYR A 141 13.09 -12.17 2.70
#